data_f4fa4aefbb52952dc32ddf3082ba4a56
#
_entry.id   f4fa4aefbb52952dc32ddf3082ba4a56
#
_cell.length_a   1.000
_cell.length_b   1.000
_cell.length_c   1.000
_cell.angle_alpha   90.00
_cell.angle_beta   90.00
_cell.angle_gamma   90.00
#
_symmetry.space_group_name_H-M   'P 1'
#
loop_
_entity.id
_entity.type
_entity.pdbx_description
1 polymer ?
#
loop_
_entity_poly.entity_id
_entity_poly.type
_entity_poly.pdbx_seq_one_letter_code
_entity_poly.pdbx_strand_id
1 'polypeptide(L)'
;MKTEAEIAEVYANTKVNINITLQGKSGLNYRVFEVLASRGFLLTDDMEDIRRNFIVSKELEVYKNIDDLIDKTSFYLKHIDIAQRIAFIGYADVVKSHSYTARARKIIEDLRRLDV
;
A
#
# COMPACT_ATOMS: atom_id res chain seq x y z
N MET A 1 -9.58 -3.88 20.12
CA MET A 1 -8.74 -4.18 18.95
C MET A 1 -9.61 -4.38 17.72
N LYS A 2 -9.23 -3.82 16.59
CA LYS A 2 -10.01 -3.95 15.37
C LYS A 2 -9.79 -5.30 14.70
N THR A 3 -10.84 -5.85 14.10
CA THR A 3 -10.75 -7.08 13.31
C THR A 3 -10.08 -6.79 11.97
N GLU A 4 -9.69 -7.84 11.25
CA GLU A 4 -9.11 -7.67 9.91
C GLU A 4 -10.09 -6.98 8.96
N ALA A 5 -11.37 -7.31 9.04
CA ALA A 5 -12.39 -6.68 8.21
C ALA A 5 -12.53 -5.18 8.53
N GLU A 6 -12.47 -4.82 9.82
CA GLU A 6 -12.53 -3.43 10.22
C GLU A 6 -11.29 -2.65 9.75
N ILE A 7 -10.11 -3.25 9.83
CA ILE A 7 -8.87 -2.63 9.36
C ILE A 7 -8.93 -2.43 7.85
N ALA A 8 -9.39 -3.43 7.10
CA ALA A 8 -9.54 -3.32 5.67
C ALA A 8 -10.50 -2.20 5.27
N GLU A 9 -11.58 -2.05 6.02
CA GLU A 9 -12.56 -0.98 5.80
C GLU A 9 -11.93 0.40 6.04
N VAL A 10 -11.10 0.53 7.06
CA VAL A 10 -10.38 1.78 7.32
C VAL A 10 -9.48 2.14 6.14
N TYR A 11 -8.70 1.19 5.63
CA TYR A 11 -7.84 1.44 4.47
C TYR A 11 -8.65 1.83 3.23
N ALA A 12 -9.75 1.14 2.97
CA ALA A 12 -10.59 1.42 1.80
C ALA A 12 -11.23 2.81 1.87
N ASN A 13 -11.57 3.26 3.06
CA ASN A 13 -12.26 4.54 3.26
C ASN A 13 -11.30 5.72 3.50
N THR A 14 -10.04 5.45 3.72
CA THR A 14 -9.03 6.49 3.89
C THR A 14 -8.60 7.00 2.52
N LYS A 15 -8.68 8.31 2.30
CA LYS A 15 -8.40 8.91 1.00
C LYS A 15 -6.97 8.70 0.53
N VAL A 16 -6.00 8.81 1.44
CA VAL A 16 -4.59 8.57 1.15
C VAL A 16 -4.00 7.80 2.33
N ASN A 17 -3.55 6.58 2.07
CA ASN A 17 -2.87 5.76 3.08
C ASN A 17 -1.37 5.97 2.92
N ILE A 18 -0.74 6.57 3.92
CA ILE A 18 0.69 6.88 3.89
C ILE A 18 1.46 5.80 4.62
N ASN A 19 2.46 5.24 3.95
CA ASN A 19 3.36 4.27 4.56
C ASN A 19 4.75 4.87 4.66
N ILE A 20 5.35 4.78 5.84
CA ILE A 20 6.70 5.26 6.11
C ILE A 20 7.55 4.05 6.49
N THR A 21 8.58 3.78 5.70
CA THR A 21 9.49 2.69 5.98
C THR A 21 10.59 3.18 6.91
N LEU A 22 10.80 2.45 7.99
CA LEU A 22 11.88 2.78 8.91
C LEU A 22 13.23 2.53 8.24
N GLN A 23 14.20 3.38 8.58
CA GLN A 23 15.54 3.30 8.03
C GLN A 23 16.12 1.89 8.21
N GLY A 24 16.71 1.34 7.14
CA GLY A 24 17.31 0.02 7.16
C GLY A 24 16.33 -1.12 6.94
N LYS A 25 15.06 -0.83 6.76
CA LYS A 25 14.04 -1.84 6.47
C LYS A 25 13.72 -1.89 4.99
N SER A 26 13.24 -3.06 4.54
CA SER A 26 12.74 -3.20 3.18
C SER A 26 11.47 -2.38 3.00
N GLY A 27 11.31 -1.79 1.80
CA GLY A 27 10.08 -1.10 1.44
C GLY A 27 8.89 -2.03 1.28
N LEU A 28 9.13 -3.33 1.11
CA LEU A 28 8.08 -4.33 1.00
C LEU A 28 7.76 -4.92 2.36
N ASN A 29 6.83 -4.29 3.05
CA ASN A 29 6.33 -4.81 4.32
C ASN A 29 4.86 -5.22 4.14
N TYR A 30 4.31 -5.90 5.16
CA TYR A 30 2.94 -6.42 5.08
C TYR A 30 1.90 -5.30 4.88
N ARG A 31 2.19 -4.07 5.31
CA ARG A 31 1.26 -2.96 5.18
C ARG A 31 1.02 -2.60 3.72
N VAL A 32 2.05 -2.70 2.88
CA VAL A 32 1.91 -2.46 1.44
C VAL A 32 0.84 -3.37 0.87
N PHE A 33 0.97 -4.68 1.11
CA PHE A 33 0.02 -5.66 0.61
C PHE A 33 -1.35 -5.52 1.26
N GLU A 34 -1.38 -5.22 2.55
CA GLU A 34 -2.62 -5.07 3.30
C GLU A 34 -3.46 -3.91 2.77
N VAL A 35 -2.84 -2.76 2.50
CA VAL A 35 -3.53 -1.60 1.94
C VAL A 35 -4.06 -1.92 0.53
N LEU A 36 -3.23 -2.50 -0.34
CA LEU A 36 -3.63 -2.82 -1.70
C LEU A 36 -4.75 -3.86 -1.74
N ALA A 37 -4.63 -4.92 -0.93
CA ALA A 37 -5.65 -5.96 -0.85
C ALA A 37 -6.96 -5.45 -0.26
N SER A 38 -6.91 -4.34 0.45
CA SER A 38 -8.08 -3.71 1.06
C SER A 38 -8.70 -2.62 0.17
N ARG A 39 -8.24 -2.49 -1.07
CA ARG A 39 -8.69 -1.46 -2.02
C ARG A 39 -8.33 -0.03 -1.61
N GLY A 40 -7.28 0.11 -0.78
CA GLY A 40 -6.79 1.42 -0.37
C GLY A 40 -5.83 2.01 -1.39
N PHE A 41 -5.81 3.33 -1.49
CA PHE A 41 -4.78 4.03 -2.24
C PHE A 41 -3.55 4.18 -1.36
N LEU A 42 -2.41 3.68 -1.84
CA LEU A 42 -1.16 3.68 -1.09
C LEU A 42 -0.19 4.73 -1.63
N LEU A 43 0.32 5.56 -0.73
CA LEU A 43 1.43 6.48 -0.98
C LEU A 43 2.56 6.08 -0.02
N THR A 44 3.63 5.51 -0.56
CA THR A 44 4.72 4.96 0.24
C THR A 44 6.06 5.58 -0.16
N ASP A 45 7.04 5.49 0.73
CA ASP A 45 8.37 5.99 0.41
C ASP A 45 8.99 5.20 -0.75
N ASP A 46 9.82 5.92 -1.55
CA ASP A 46 10.42 5.36 -2.76
C ASP A 46 11.54 4.39 -2.40
N MET A 47 11.25 3.11 -2.57
CA MET A 47 12.19 2.03 -2.29
C MET A 47 12.32 1.13 -3.52
N GLU A 48 13.51 0.58 -3.72
CA GLU A 48 13.79 -0.28 -4.85
C GLU A 48 12.86 -1.50 -4.89
N ASP A 49 12.58 -2.10 -3.73
CA ASP A 49 11.69 -3.25 -3.65
C ASP A 49 10.26 -2.94 -4.12
N ILE A 50 9.80 -1.72 -3.88
CA ILE A 50 8.50 -1.25 -4.37
C ILE A 50 8.53 -1.22 -5.89
N ARG A 51 9.55 -0.62 -6.48
CA ARG A 51 9.66 -0.47 -7.94
C ARG A 51 9.84 -1.79 -8.67
N ARG A 52 10.42 -2.78 -8.00
CA ARG A 52 10.58 -4.12 -8.58
C ARG A 52 9.28 -4.90 -8.66
N ASN A 53 8.34 -4.60 -7.79
CA ASN A 53 7.11 -5.40 -7.65
C ASN A 53 5.86 -4.67 -8.10
N PHE A 54 5.90 -3.34 -8.25
CA PHE A 54 4.72 -2.55 -8.60
C PHE A 54 5.07 -1.50 -9.65
N ILE A 55 4.06 -1.13 -10.44
CA ILE A 55 4.20 -0.04 -11.39
C ILE A 55 3.78 1.25 -10.69
N VAL A 56 4.75 2.12 -10.45
CA VAL A 56 4.52 3.40 -9.79
C VAL A 56 3.59 4.28 -10.62
N SER A 57 2.69 4.99 -9.97
CA SER A 57 1.64 5.83 -10.54
C SER A 57 0.54 5.07 -11.26
N LYS A 58 0.56 3.74 -11.23
CA LYS A 58 -0.53 2.89 -11.73
C LYS A 58 -1.16 2.02 -10.65
N GLU A 59 -0.32 1.40 -9.82
CA GLU A 59 -0.78 0.48 -8.78
C GLU A 59 -0.68 1.08 -7.39
N LEU A 60 0.26 2.00 -7.23
CA LEU A 60 0.47 2.77 -6.01
C LEU A 60 1.29 4.00 -6.36
N GLU A 61 1.54 4.86 -5.40
CA GLU A 61 2.37 6.04 -5.60
C GLU A 61 3.50 6.08 -4.59
N VAL A 62 4.60 6.74 -4.94
CA VAL A 62 5.77 6.87 -4.06
C VAL A 62 6.14 8.33 -3.85
N TYR A 63 6.78 8.62 -2.73
CA TYR A 63 7.35 9.93 -2.45
C TYR A 63 8.84 9.78 -2.13
N LYS A 64 9.64 10.77 -2.52
CA LYS A 64 11.10 10.73 -2.37
C LYS A 64 11.61 11.46 -1.13
N ASN A 65 10.85 12.45 -0.68
CA ASN A 65 11.21 13.27 0.49
C ASN A 65 9.93 13.90 1.06
N ILE A 66 10.08 14.69 2.12
CA ILE A 66 8.94 15.31 2.80
C ILE A 66 8.18 16.27 1.88
N ASP A 67 8.89 17.07 1.10
CA ASP A 67 8.23 18.02 0.19
C ASP A 67 7.41 17.29 -0.87
N ASP A 68 7.96 16.22 -1.42
CA ASP A 68 7.25 15.38 -2.40
C ASP A 68 6.04 14.71 -1.76
N LEU A 69 6.15 14.25 -0.51
CA LEU A 69 5.03 13.67 0.22
C LEU A 69 3.90 14.68 0.39
N ILE A 70 4.22 15.91 0.77
CA ILE A 70 3.23 16.96 0.95
C ILE A 70 2.55 17.28 -0.39
N ASP A 71 3.33 17.43 -1.44
CA ASP A 71 2.81 17.76 -2.77
C ASP A 71 1.87 16.67 -3.30
N LYS A 72 2.29 15.42 -3.19
CA LYS A 72 1.49 14.29 -3.67
C LYS A 72 0.24 14.07 -2.84
N THR A 73 0.35 14.20 -1.52
CA THR A 73 -0.82 14.10 -0.65
C THR A 73 -1.86 15.17 -1.03
N SER A 74 -1.40 16.41 -1.21
CA SER A 74 -2.28 17.51 -1.63
C SER A 74 -2.91 17.22 -2.99
N PHE A 75 -2.11 16.75 -3.96
CA PHE A 75 -2.60 16.42 -5.30
C PHE A 75 -3.71 15.37 -5.25
N TYR A 76 -3.47 14.26 -4.56
CA TYR A 76 -4.43 13.15 -4.54
C TYR A 76 -5.66 13.46 -3.70
N LEU A 77 -5.55 14.33 -2.70
CA LEU A 77 -6.74 14.79 -1.96
C LEU A 77 -7.64 15.65 -2.84
N LYS A 78 -7.08 16.35 -3.82
CA LYS A 78 -7.84 17.13 -4.80
C LYS A 78 -8.33 16.29 -5.98
N HIS A 79 -7.72 15.13 -6.20
CA HIS A 79 -8.01 14.25 -7.33
C HIS A 79 -8.33 12.85 -6.85
N ILE A 80 -9.38 12.74 -6.05
CA ILE A 80 -9.82 11.46 -5.45
C ILE A 80 -10.13 10.42 -6.52
N ASP A 81 -10.69 10.83 -7.66
CA ASP A 81 -10.99 9.95 -8.79
C ASP A 81 -9.72 9.27 -9.32
N ILE A 82 -8.62 10.00 -9.40
CA ILE A 82 -7.34 9.45 -9.85
C ILE A 82 -6.79 8.48 -8.80
N ALA A 83 -6.84 8.86 -7.52
CA ALA A 83 -6.40 8.00 -6.43
C ALA A 83 -7.21 6.69 -6.39
N GLN A 84 -8.51 6.76 -6.57
CA GLN A 84 -9.37 5.58 -6.59
C GLN A 84 -9.08 4.67 -7.77
N ARG A 85 -8.75 5.23 -8.92
CA ARG A 85 -8.37 4.45 -10.10
C ARG A 85 -7.08 3.68 -9.85
N ILE A 86 -6.09 4.34 -9.24
CA ILE A 86 -4.82 3.70 -8.89
C ILE A 86 -5.06 2.58 -7.87
N ALA A 87 -5.88 2.85 -6.86
CA ALA A 87 -6.23 1.85 -5.84
C ALA A 87 -6.90 0.63 -6.47
N PHE A 88 -7.80 0.85 -7.42
CA PHE A 88 -8.49 -0.25 -8.11
C PHE A 88 -7.51 -1.11 -8.91
N ILE A 89 -6.58 -0.47 -9.63
CA ILE A 89 -5.59 -1.20 -10.43
C ILE A 89 -4.66 -2.02 -9.53
N GLY A 90 -4.20 -1.42 -8.42
CA GLY A 90 -3.35 -2.12 -7.45
C GLY A 90 -4.05 -3.32 -6.83
N TYR A 91 -5.33 -3.15 -6.45
CA TYR A 91 -6.14 -4.22 -5.91
C TYR A 91 -6.32 -5.35 -6.92
N ALA A 92 -6.66 -5.00 -8.16
CA ALA A 92 -6.88 -5.99 -9.21
C ALA A 92 -5.64 -6.81 -9.49
N ASP A 93 -4.47 -6.18 -9.48
CA ASP A 93 -3.21 -6.86 -9.70
C ASP A 93 -2.90 -7.85 -8.57
N VAL A 94 -3.05 -7.43 -7.33
CA VAL A 94 -2.79 -8.28 -6.16
C VAL A 94 -3.75 -9.48 -6.14
N VAL A 95 -5.02 -9.28 -6.47
CA VAL A 95 -6.02 -10.35 -6.49
C VAL A 95 -5.82 -11.30 -7.65
N LYS A 96 -5.40 -10.79 -8.81
CA LYS A 96 -5.21 -11.57 -10.03
C LYS A 96 -4.08 -12.58 -9.90
N SER A 97 -3.03 -12.22 -9.20
CA SER A 97 -1.85 -13.06 -9.05
C SER A 97 -2.01 -13.97 -7.82
N HIS A 98 -2.47 -15.19 -8.05
CA HIS A 98 -2.63 -16.16 -6.96
C HIS A 98 -1.35 -16.38 -6.17
N SER A 99 -0.22 -16.49 -6.86
CA SER A 99 1.07 -16.64 -6.20
C SER A 99 1.43 -15.41 -5.40
N TYR A 100 1.10 -14.23 -5.92
CA TYR A 100 1.35 -12.96 -5.27
C TYR A 100 0.49 -12.80 -4.01
N THR A 101 -0.80 -13.11 -4.12
CA THR A 101 -1.73 -13.08 -3.00
C THR A 101 -1.30 -14.08 -1.91
N ALA A 102 -0.92 -15.29 -2.33
CA ALA A 102 -0.44 -16.32 -1.40
C ALA A 102 0.83 -15.86 -0.69
N ARG A 103 1.76 -15.23 -1.42
CA ARG A 103 2.99 -14.68 -0.84
C ARG A 103 2.67 -13.57 0.17
N ALA A 104 1.75 -12.68 -0.17
CA ALA A 104 1.36 -11.61 0.73
C ALA A 104 0.73 -12.15 2.02
N ARG A 105 -0.16 -13.14 1.89
CA ARG A 105 -0.75 -13.79 3.06
C ARG A 105 0.29 -14.46 3.92
N LYS A 106 1.23 -15.14 3.32
CA LYS A 106 2.29 -15.81 4.05
C LYS A 106 3.16 -14.83 4.81
N ILE A 107 3.51 -13.70 4.17
CA ILE A 107 4.28 -12.64 4.82
C ILE A 107 3.52 -12.09 6.02
N ILE A 108 2.24 -11.82 5.86
CA ILE A 108 1.40 -11.30 6.95
C ILE A 108 1.34 -12.30 8.11
N GLU A 109 1.11 -13.57 7.81
CA GLU A 109 1.04 -14.63 8.82
C GLU A 109 2.36 -14.77 9.57
N ASP A 110 3.48 -14.79 8.83
CA ASP A 110 4.80 -14.94 9.44
C ASP A 110 5.13 -13.76 10.35
N LEU A 111 4.79 -12.54 9.93
CA LEU A 111 5.01 -11.35 10.74
C LEU A 111 4.15 -11.34 12.00
N ARG A 112 2.92 -11.82 11.92
CA ARG A 112 2.05 -11.94 13.09
C ARG A 112 2.58 -12.92 14.11
N ARG A 113 3.18 -14.02 13.63
CA ARG A 113 3.81 -15.00 14.52
C ARG A 113 4.99 -14.41 15.28
N LEU A 114 5.76 -13.54 14.61
CA LEU A 114 6.91 -12.90 15.22
C LEU A 114 6.52 -11.87 16.27
N ASP A 115 5.34 -11.32 16.18
CA ASP A 115 4.84 -10.29 17.08
C ASP A 115 4.16 -10.86 18.34
N VAL A 116 4.10 -12.15 18.44
CA VAL A 116 3.45 -12.82 19.59
C VAL A 116 4.42 -12.99 20.75
#